data_9fe2b4b86a035ad80cc26eade2d997cc
#
_entry.id   9fe2b4b86a035ad80cc26eade2d997cc
#
_cell.length_a   1.000
_cell.length_b   1.000
_cell.length_c   1.000
_cell.angle_alpha   90.00
_cell.angle_beta   90.00
_cell.angle_gamma   90.00
#
_symmetry.space_group_name_H-M   'P 1'
#
loop_
_entity.id
_entity.type
_entity.pdbx_description
1 polymer ?
#
loop_
_entity_poly.entity_id
_entity_poly.type
_entity_poly.pdbx_seq_one_letter_code
_entity_poly.pdbx_strand_id
1 'polypeptide(L)'
;MKFKHTSVLLHETIDNLKPKNGGLYVDATFGGGGHAKYLLSKIETGTLVGFDQDEYAIKSAELNFADLLQPDSEPRLKLVHDNFGNLEQDLVKLGYSDGIDGIYYDLGVSSPQFDQADRGFSYRYNARLDMRMDQSQDTDAYQLVNTLSQKELADILYQYGDEKFSRQIAHRIVERRKDKPIVTTFELVDIIKEAIPAYARRTGGHPAKKSFQALRVAVNHELDVLQASLEEAIRILRPGGRISVITFQSHEDKIVKKIFKKYSEVEVPRGMPFVPDDMKPTLRLENRKPITASTSELENNNRSHSAKLRVAEKL
;
A
#
# COMPACT_ATOMS: atom_id res chain seq x y z
N MET A 1 6.82 26.04 -7.92
CA MET A 1 7.72 25.29 -7.02
C MET A 1 7.59 23.83 -7.38
N LYS A 2 8.66 23.17 -7.85
CA LYS A 2 8.65 21.70 -7.98
C LYS A 2 8.66 21.12 -6.57
N PHE A 3 7.57 20.57 -6.11
CA PHE A 3 7.54 19.78 -4.88
C PHE A 3 8.51 18.61 -5.07
N LYS A 4 9.60 18.63 -4.32
CA LYS A 4 10.58 17.54 -4.33
C LYS A 4 9.98 16.42 -3.48
N HIS A 5 9.30 15.47 -4.14
CA HIS A 5 8.78 14.29 -3.46
C HIS A 5 9.95 13.50 -2.91
N THR A 6 10.03 13.37 -1.59
CA THR A 6 11.03 12.54 -0.91
C THR A 6 10.36 11.23 -0.52
N SER A 7 10.85 10.12 -1.05
CA SER A 7 10.36 8.78 -0.67
C SER A 7 10.60 8.54 0.80
N VAL A 8 9.61 7.93 1.47
CA VAL A 8 9.67 7.65 2.91
C VAL A 8 10.57 6.46 3.18
N LEU A 9 11.45 6.54 4.19
CA LEU A 9 12.38 5.46 4.56
C LEU A 9 13.18 4.91 3.36
N LEU A 10 13.59 5.81 2.44
CA LEU A 10 14.19 5.45 1.16
C LEU A 10 15.40 4.53 1.31
N HIS A 11 16.35 4.93 2.13
CA HIS A 11 17.60 4.20 2.34
C HIS A 11 17.35 2.92 3.12
N GLU A 12 16.57 3.01 4.19
CA GLU A 12 16.24 1.88 5.05
C GLU A 12 15.52 0.77 4.28
N THR A 13 14.64 1.11 3.35
CA THR A 13 13.89 0.13 2.56
C THR A 13 14.79 -0.61 1.60
N ILE A 14 15.60 0.11 0.83
CA ILE A 14 16.41 -0.48 -0.24
C ILE A 14 17.69 -1.12 0.29
N ASP A 15 18.40 -0.47 1.23
CA ASP A 15 19.64 -1.04 1.76
C ASP A 15 19.40 -2.34 2.54
N ASN A 16 18.23 -2.49 3.19
CA ASN A 16 17.84 -3.75 3.83
C ASN A 16 17.49 -4.87 2.85
N LEU A 17 17.16 -4.58 1.59
CA LEU A 17 17.05 -5.61 0.55
C LEU A 17 18.39 -6.23 0.19
N LYS A 18 19.51 -5.54 0.50
CA LYS A 18 20.87 -5.95 0.11
C LYS A 18 21.00 -6.22 -1.39
N PRO A 19 20.65 -5.25 -2.24
CA PRO A 19 20.62 -5.48 -3.69
C PRO A 19 22.00 -5.90 -4.22
N LYS A 20 21.99 -6.85 -5.16
CA LYS A 20 23.18 -7.44 -5.80
C LYS A 20 23.08 -7.29 -7.32
N ASN A 21 24.24 -7.17 -7.98
CA ASN A 21 24.29 -7.21 -9.44
C ASN A 21 23.72 -8.52 -9.99
N GLY A 22 23.01 -8.44 -11.10
CA GLY A 22 22.35 -9.58 -11.74
C GLY A 22 21.04 -10.03 -11.07
N GLY A 23 20.63 -9.38 -9.97
CA GLY A 23 19.41 -9.74 -9.24
C GLY A 23 18.13 -9.27 -9.94
N LEU A 24 17.03 -9.97 -9.65
CA LEU A 24 15.67 -9.61 -10.05
C LEU A 24 14.92 -9.06 -8.84
N TYR A 25 14.52 -7.80 -8.94
CA TYR A 25 13.81 -7.09 -7.88
C TYR A 25 12.42 -6.66 -8.32
N VAL A 26 11.52 -6.51 -7.35
CA VAL A 26 10.17 -6.02 -7.58
C VAL A 26 9.89 -4.79 -6.70
N ASP A 27 9.37 -3.75 -7.34
CA ASP A 27 8.67 -2.63 -6.69
C ASP A 27 7.17 -2.87 -6.82
N ALA A 28 6.51 -3.25 -5.74
CA ALA A 28 5.08 -3.56 -5.77
C ALA A 28 4.20 -2.29 -5.85
N THR A 29 4.78 -1.11 -5.64
CA THR A 29 4.09 0.17 -5.48
C THR A 29 4.90 1.30 -6.11
N PHE A 30 5.10 1.24 -7.43
CA PHE A 30 6.09 2.06 -8.14
C PHE A 30 5.91 3.57 -7.93
N GLY A 31 4.67 4.08 -8.03
CA GLY A 31 4.33 5.48 -7.81
C GLY A 31 5.21 6.44 -8.60
N GLY A 32 5.93 7.32 -7.91
CA GLY A 32 6.87 8.27 -8.51
C GLY A 32 8.25 7.71 -8.83
N GLY A 33 8.52 6.43 -8.53
CA GLY A 33 9.78 5.75 -8.83
C GLY A 33 10.98 6.18 -7.98
N GLY A 34 10.77 6.80 -6.83
CA GLY A 34 11.87 7.27 -5.98
C GLY A 34 12.71 6.12 -5.40
N HIS A 35 12.06 5.09 -4.86
CA HIS A 35 12.71 3.85 -4.41
C HIS A 35 13.36 3.10 -5.57
N ALA A 36 12.65 2.99 -6.72
CA ALA A 36 13.14 2.37 -7.94
C ALA A 36 14.45 3.00 -8.42
N LYS A 37 14.50 4.33 -8.49
CA LYS A 37 15.70 5.07 -8.88
C LYS A 37 16.89 4.77 -7.94
N TYR A 38 16.63 4.72 -6.64
CA TYR A 38 17.69 4.43 -5.66
C TYR A 38 18.17 2.98 -5.75
N LEU A 39 17.26 2.01 -5.89
CA LEU A 39 17.63 0.60 -6.11
C LEU A 39 18.47 0.43 -7.38
N LEU A 40 18.04 1.01 -8.50
CA LEU A 40 18.77 0.92 -9.78
C LEU A 40 20.13 1.61 -9.74
N SER A 41 20.35 2.56 -8.81
CA SER A 41 21.67 3.14 -8.58
C SER A 41 22.62 2.26 -7.77
N LYS A 42 22.07 1.24 -7.05
CA LYS A 42 22.86 0.30 -6.23
C LYS A 42 23.34 -0.93 -7.01
N ILE A 43 22.72 -1.20 -8.16
CA ILE A 43 23.07 -2.33 -9.02
C ILE A 43 23.47 -1.82 -10.40
N GLU A 44 24.52 -2.41 -10.97
CA GLU A 44 24.99 -2.10 -12.34
C GLU A 44 24.24 -2.97 -13.37
N THR A 45 23.95 -4.20 -13.00
CA THR A 45 23.24 -5.20 -13.80
C THR A 45 22.07 -5.79 -13.02
N GLY A 46 21.12 -6.38 -13.72
CA GLY A 46 19.89 -6.93 -13.14
C GLY A 46 18.67 -6.11 -13.50
N THR A 47 17.51 -6.60 -13.11
CA THR A 47 16.21 -6.06 -13.52
C THR A 47 15.35 -5.68 -12.33
N LEU A 48 14.68 -4.54 -12.43
CA LEU A 48 13.58 -4.14 -11.56
C LEU A 48 12.27 -4.25 -12.33
N VAL A 49 11.28 -4.93 -11.75
CA VAL A 49 9.89 -4.93 -12.25
C VAL A 49 9.07 -4.03 -11.33
N GLY A 50 8.51 -2.96 -11.88
CA GLY A 50 7.70 -2.00 -11.14
C GLY A 50 6.22 -2.18 -11.44
N PHE A 51 5.42 -2.40 -10.40
CA PHE A 51 3.96 -2.51 -10.47
C PHE A 51 3.31 -1.20 -10.04
N ASP A 52 2.31 -0.76 -10.78
CA ASP A 52 1.36 0.24 -10.32
C ASP A 52 0.01 0.02 -10.99
N GLN A 53 -1.06 0.12 -10.23
CA GLN A 53 -2.43 0.03 -10.75
C GLN A 53 -2.97 1.37 -11.27
N ASP A 54 -2.25 2.48 -11.01
CA ASP A 54 -2.62 3.80 -11.48
C ASP A 54 -1.96 4.09 -12.84
N GLU A 55 -2.76 4.18 -13.90
CA GLU A 55 -2.28 4.49 -15.25
C GLU A 55 -1.45 5.79 -15.30
N TYR A 56 -1.79 6.77 -14.44
CA TYR A 56 -1.02 8.01 -14.35
C TYR A 56 0.41 7.77 -13.86
N ALA A 57 0.59 6.89 -12.88
CA ALA A 57 1.92 6.52 -12.37
C ALA A 57 2.74 5.82 -13.46
N ILE A 58 2.14 4.88 -14.19
CA ILE A 58 2.80 4.16 -15.30
C ILE A 58 3.22 5.13 -16.41
N LYS A 59 2.32 5.99 -16.90
CA LYS A 59 2.65 7.00 -17.94
C LYS A 59 3.75 7.97 -17.48
N SER A 60 3.72 8.38 -16.22
CA SER A 60 4.76 9.22 -15.63
C SER A 60 6.11 8.49 -15.56
N ALA A 61 6.08 7.20 -15.20
CA ALA A 61 7.26 6.35 -15.15
C ALA A 61 7.89 6.15 -16.54
N GLU A 62 7.09 5.89 -17.57
CA GLU A 62 7.55 5.76 -18.95
C GLU A 62 8.32 6.99 -19.42
N LEU A 63 7.86 8.19 -19.04
CA LEU A 63 8.56 9.43 -19.38
C LEU A 63 9.83 9.67 -18.57
N ASN A 64 9.78 9.39 -17.25
CA ASN A 64 10.89 9.69 -16.33
C ASN A 64 12.02 8.67 -16.36
N PHE A 65 11.76 7.45 -16.84
CA PHE A 65 12.69 6.33 -16.88
C PHE A 65 12.90 5.79 -18.30
N ALA A 66 12.62 6.60 -19.33
CA ALA A 66 12.70 6.21 -20.75
C ALA A 66 14.05 5.52 -21.09
N ASP A 67 15.16 6.02 -20.56
CA ASP A 67 16.51 5.46 -20.80
C ASP A 67 16.70 4.05 -20.21
N LEU A 68 15.89 3.65 -19.22
CA LEU A 68 15.97 2.34 -18.55
C LEU A 68 14.96 1.33 -19.10
N LEU A 69 14.01 1.80 -19.90
CA LEU A 69 12.96 1.00 -20.54
C LEU A 69 13.31 0.57 -21.96
N GLN A 70 14.51 0.94 -22.47
CA GLN A 70 14.89 0.78 -23.88
C GLN A 70 14.96 -0.70 -24.30
N PRO A 71 14.42 -1.05 -25.50
CA PRO A 71 14.26 -2.45 -25.93
C PRO A 71 15.52 -3.09 -26.50
N ASP A 72 16.60 -2.33 -26.73
CA ASP A 72 17.80 -2.83 -27.45
C ASP A 72 18.79 -3.62 -26.59
N SER A 73 18.53 -3.74 -25.30
CA SER A 73 19.23 -4.61 -24.34
C SER A 73 18.20 -5.18 -23.37
N GLU A 74 18.57 -6.17 -22.56
CA GLU A 74 17.69 -6.59 -21.46
C GLU A 74 17.34 -5.37 -20.60
N PRO A 75 16.05 -4.93 -20.56
CA PRO A 75 15.69 -3.69 -19.92
C PRO A 75 15.96 -3.79 -18.42
N ARG A 76 16.62 -2.78 -17.87
CA ARG A 76 16.89 -2.69 -16.43
C ARG A 76 15.63 -2.40 -15.61
N LEU A 77 14.61 -1.84 -16.26
CA LEU A 77 13.28 -1.57 -15.68
C LEU A 77 12.21 -2.14 -16.61
N LYS A 78 11.27 -2.89 -16.03
CA LYS A 78 10.01 -3.27 -16.68
C LYS A 78 8.85 -2.72 -15.86
N LEU A 79 7.87 -2.12 -16.51
CA LEU A 79 6.67 -1.59 -15.86
C LEU A 79 5.49 -2.53 -16.13
N VAL A 80 4.71 -2.77 -15.08
CA VAL A 80 3.48 -3.56 -15.13
C VAL A 80 2.33 -2.69 -14.65
N HIS A 81 1.39 -2.40 -15.55
CA HIS A 81 0.15 -1.71 -15.20
C HIS A 81 -0.84 -2.74 -14.69
N ASP A 82 -0.70 -3.13 -13.46
CA ASP A 82 -1.62 -4.05 -12.75
C ASP A 82 -1.51 -3.86 -11.24
N ASN A 83 -2.45 -4.47 -10.53
CA ASN A 83 -2.42 -4.53 -9.09
C ASN A 83 -1.41 -5.59 -8.62
N PHE A 84 -0.61 -5.29 -7.62
CA PHE A 84 0.35 -6.23 -7.03
C PHE A 84 -0.30 -7.51 -6.45
N GLY A 85 -1.63 -7.58 -6.39
CA GLY A 85 -2.36 -8.82 -6.10
C GLY A 85 -2.21 -9.90 -7.18
N ASN A 86 -1.74 -9.55 -8.37
CA ASN A 86 -1.47 -10.46 -9.48
C ASN A 86 0.03 -10.74 -9.68
N LEU A 87 0.83 -10.49 -8.64
CA LEU A 87 2.30 -10.48 -8.66
C LEU A 87 2.91 -11.69 -9.37
N GLU A 88 2.60 -12.89 -8.92
CA GLU A 88 3.20 -14.14 -9.46
C GLU A 88 2.77 -14.37 -10.91
N GLN A 89 1.49 -14.17 -11.21
CA GLN A 89 0.97 -14.35 -12.57
C GLN A 89 1.67 -13.45 -13.58
N ASP A 90 1.89 -12.19 -13.24
CA ASP A 90 2.49 -11.21 -14.13
C ASP A 90 4.00 -11.40 -14.27
N LEU A 91 4.68 -11.80 -13.20
CA LEU A 91 6.09 -12.19 -13.30
C LEU A 91 6.28 -13.40 -14.23
N VAL A 92 5.40 -14.39 -14.14
CA VAL A 92 5.43 -15.55 -15.07
C VAL A 92 5.19 -15.13 -16.51
N LYS A 93 4.24 -14.24 -16.80
CA LYS A 93 4.02 -13.69 -18.16
C LYS A 93 5.25 -12.96 -18.70
N LEU A 94 6.02 -12.32 -17.82
CA LEU A 94 7.27 -11.65 -18.18
C LEU A 94 8.48 -12.61 -18.33
N GLY A 95 8.29 -13.91 -18.09
CA GLY A 95 9.33 -14.92 -18.17
C GLY A 95 10.14 -15.13 -16.88
N TYR A 96 9.67 -14.61 -15.75
CA TYR A 96 10.33 -14.73 -14.45
C TYR A 96 9.69 -15.79 -13.56
N SER A 97 9.79 -17.07 -13.95
CA SER A 97 9.27 -18.21 -13.18
C SER A 97 10.20 -18.71 -12.07
N ASP A 98 11.49 -18.35 -12.12
CA ASP A 98 12.52 -18.88 -11.22
C ASP A 98 12.65 -18.14 -9.88
N GLY A 99 11.69 -17.26 -9.60
CA GLY A 99 11.65 -16.48 -8.37
C GLY A 99 12.43 -15.14 -8.46
N ILE A 100 12.36 -14.38 -7.37
CA ILE A 100 12.91 -13.02 -7.25
C ILE A 100 13.94 -12.93 -6.11
N ASP A 101 14.87 -11.98 -6.21
CA ASP A 101 15.92 -11.75 -5.20
C ASP A 101 15.49 -10.73 -4.14
N GLY A 102 14.47 -9.93 -4.42
CA GLY A 102 13.90 -9.02 -3.45
C GLY A 102 12.65 -8.32 -3.92
N ILE A 103 11.83 -7.92 -2.96
CA ILE A 103 10.60 -7.16 -3.20
C ILE A 103 10.40 -6.11 -2.12
N TYR A 104 9.87 -4.97 -2.49
CA TYR A 104 9.46 -3.96 -1.52
C TYR A 104 8.08 -3.37 -1.84
N TYR A 105 7.43 -2.90 -0.77
CA TYR A 105 6.13 -2.25 -0.78
C TYR A 105 6.25 -0.91 -0.07
N ASP A 106 5.80 0.18 -0.70
CA ASP A 106 5.56 1.49 -0.10
C ASP A 106 4.04 1.74 -0.11
N LEU A 107 3.36 1.21 0.92
CA LEU A 107 1.90 1.13 0.92
C LEU A 107 1.23 2.50 1.05
N GLY A 108 -0.01 2.59 0.59
CA GLY A 108 -0.85 3.77 0.71
C GLY A 108 -1.07 4.47 -0.64
N VAL A 109 -1.18 5.80 -0.59
CA VAL A 109 -1.50 6.62 -1.77
C VAL A 109 -0.31 7.45 -2.22
N SER A 110 -0.16 7.57 -3.52
CA SER A 110 0.83 8.43 -4.13
C SER A 110 0.50 9.91 -3.95
N SER A 111 1.51 10.79 -4.08
CA SER A 111 1.29 12.24 -4.01
C SER A 111 0.31 12.74 -5.06
N PRO A 112 0.42 12.34 -6.36
CA PRO A 112 -0.53 12.77 -7.38
C PRO A 112 -1.98 12.42 -7.05
N GLN A 113 -2.25 11.25 -6.43
CA GLN A 113 -3.61 10.88 -6.04
C GLN A 113 -4.21 11.82 -4.99
N PHE A 114 -3.41 12.37 -4.07
CA PHE A 114 -3.88 13.38 -3.12
C PHE A 114 -3.94 14.79 -3.70
N ASP A 115 -3.03 15.13 -4.60
CA ASP A 115 -2.87 16.49 -5.10
C ASP A 115 -3.83 16.77 -6.28
N GLN A 116 -4.24 15.74 -7.02
CA GLN A 116 -5.26 15.83 -8.07
C GLN A 116 -6.65 15.78 -7.42
N ALA A 117 -7.29 16.94 -7.33
CA ALA A 117 -8.57 17.10 -6.63
C ALA A 117 -9.67 16.19 -7.20
N ASP A 118 -9.72 16.02 -8.51
CA ASP A 118 -10.71 15.24 -9.28
C ASP A 118 -10.68 13.74 -8.97
N ARG A 119 -9.57 13.21 -8.42
CA ARG A 119 -9.45 11.83 -7.96
C ARG A 119 -10.25 11.52 -6.68
N GLY A 120 -10.74 12.52 -5.96
CA GLY A 120 -11.63 12.37 -4.80
C GLY A 120 -11.00 11.77 -3.52
N PHE A 121 -9.68 11.58 -3.46
CA PHE A 121 -9.01 11.04 -2.26
C PHE A 121 -8.96 12.02 -1.09
N SER A 122 -9.02 13.31 -1.37
CA SER A 122 -8.82 14.35 -0.37
C SER A 122 -10.13 14.96 0.11
N TYR A 123 -10.30 15.06 1.43
CA TYR A 123 -11.38 15.84 2.06
C TYR A 123 -11.13 17.36 2.06
N ARG A 124 -10.01 17.82 1.47
CA ARG A 124 -9.63 19.24 1.41
C ARG A 124 -10.14 19.95 0.16
N TYR A 125 -10.48 19.20 -0.86
CA TYR A 125 -10.94 19.71 -2.14
C TYR A 125 -12.35 19.18 -2.42
N ASN A 126 -13.18 20.03 -3.06
CA ASN A 126 -14.50 19.57 -3.50
C ASN A 126 -14.37 18.89 -4.85
N ALA A 127 -14.64 17.58 -4.85
CA ALA A 127 -14.55 16.73 -6.05
C ALA A 127 -15.61 15.62 -5.99
N ARG A 128 -15.79 14.91 -7.09
CA ARG A 128 -16.61 13.70 -7.10
C ARG A 128 -16.03 12.65 -6.15
N LEU A 129 -16.86 11.88 -5.49
CA LEU A 129 -16.48 10.75 -4.64
C LEU A 129 -16.01 9.58 -5.53
N ASP A 130 -14.73 9.55 -5.89
CA ASP A 130 -14.14 8.49 -6.71
C ASP A 130 -13.27 7.56 -5.84
N MET A 131 -12.10 7.95 -5.45
CA MET A 131 -11.11 7.23 -4.64
C MET A 131 -10.55 5.95 -5.29
N ARG A 132 -10.79 5.68 -6.57
CA ARG A 132 -10.20 4.55 -7.28
C ARG A 132 -8.73 4.82 -7.58
N MET A 133 -7.85 3.88 -7.27
CA MET A 133 -6.46 3.89 -7.72
C MET A 133 -6.41 3.47 -9.19
N ASP A 134 -7.02 2.34 -9.52
CA ASP A 134 -7.29 1.94 -10.90
C ASP A 134 -8.63 2.52 -11.35
N GLN A 135 -8.60 3.50 -12.26
CA GLN A 135 -9.79 4.16 -12.76
C GLN A 135 -10.62 3.30 -13.73
N SER A 136 -10.11 2.14 -14.16
CA SER A 136 -10.85 1.20 -15.01
C SER A 136 -11.83 0.32 -14.22
N GLN A 137 -11.66 0.20 -12.89
CA GLN A 137 -12.59 -0.58 -12.07
C GLN A 137 -13.97 0.10 -11.97
N ASP A 138 -15.02 -0.71 -11.85
CA ASP A 138 -16.41 -0.21 -11.83
C ASP A 138 -16.78 0.48 -10.51
N THR A 139 -16.30 -0.05 -9.37
CA THR A 139 -16.71 0.40 -8.04
C THR A 139 -15.87 1.57 -7.54
N ASP A 140 -16.53 2.69 -7.25
CA ASP A 140 -15.95 3.90 -6.68
C ASP A 140 -16.56 4.26 -5.32
N ALA A 141 -16.04 5.30 -4.66
CA ALA A 141 -16.56 5.73 -3.37
C ALA A 141 -18.01 6.26 -3.46
N TYR A 142 -18.40 6.83 -4.60
CA TYR A 142 -19.78 7.26 -4.84
C TYR A 142 -20.74 6.07 -4.78
N GLN A 143 -20.40 4.97 -5.43
CA GLN A 143 -21.23 3.76 -5.40
C GLN A 143 -21.30 3.20 -3.98
N LEU A 144 -20.18 3.05 -3.26
CA LEU A 144 -20.18 2.54 -1.88
C LEU A 144 -21.11 3.39 -1.00
N VAL A 145 -20.96 4.71 -1.03
CA VAL A 145 -21.72 5.64 -0.20
C VAL A 145 -23.22 5.59 -0.53
N ASN A 146 -23.58 5.44 -1.81
CA ASN A 146 -24.96 5.55 -2.25
C ASN A 146 -25.72 4.21 -2.31
N THR A 147 -25.02 3.06 -2.32
CA THR A 147 -25.68 1.76 -2.53
C THR A 147 -25.61 0.82 -1.33
N LEU A 148 -24.50 0.84 -0.56
CA LEU A 148 -24.33 -0.09 0.55
C LEU A 148 -25.35 0.14 1.67
N SER A 149 -25.73 -0.94 2.36
CA SER A 149 -26.59 -0.86 3.55
C SER A 149 -25.91 -0.06 4.69
N GLN A 150 -26.71 0.43 5.64
CA GLN A 150 -26.21 1.10 6.82
C GLN A 150 -25.19 0.23 7.60
N LYS A 151 -25.45 -1.08 7.67
CA LYS A 151 -24.58 -2.02 8.36
C LYS A 151 -23.23 -2.13 7.66
N GLU A 152 -23.23 -2.36 6.34
CA GLU A 152 -22.00 -2.47 5.54
C GLU A 152 -21.15 -1.21 5.61
N LEU A 153 -21.77 -0.03 5.49
CA LEU A 153 -21.07 1.26 5.67
C LEU A 153 -20.45 1.40 7.07
N ALA A 154 -21.22 1.04 8.12
CA ALA A 154 -20.71 1.11 9.49
C ALA A 154 -19.54 0.13 9.71
N ASP A 155 -19.62 -1.07 9.14
CA ASP A 155 -18.57 -2.09 9.22
C ASP A 155 -17.29 -1.61 8.51
N ILE A 156 -17.38 -1.05 7.30
CA ILE A 156 -16.26 -0.44 6.58
C ILE A 156 -15.60 0.66 7.41
N LEU A 157 -16.38 1.62 7.89
CA LEU A 157 -15.88 2.75 8.65
C LEU A 157 -15.19 2.32 9.96
N TYR A 158 -15.71 1.29 10.61
CA TYR A 158 -15.14 0.75 11.84
C TYR A 158 -13.90 -0.11 11.57
N GLN A 159 -13.98 -1.06 10.65
CA GLN A 159 -12.92 -2.05 10.41
C GLN A 159 -11.69 -1.43 9.73
N TYR A 160 -11.89 -0.52 8.78
CA TYR A 160 -10.78 0.06 8.00
C TYR A 160 -10.34 1.44 8.48
N GLY A 161 -11.18 2.13 9.26
CA GLY A 161 -10.89 3.49 9.73
C GLY A 161 -10.70 3.61 11.24
N ASP A 162 -10.97 2.57 12.03
CA ASP A 162 -11.07 2.67 13.48
C ASP A 162 -12.01 3.84 13.89
N GLU A 163 -13.11 4.05 13.12
CA GLU A 163 -14.02 5.17 13.33
C GLU A 163 -15.02 4.83 14.44
N LYS A 164 -14.91 5.52 15.57
CA LYS A 164 -15.76 5.28 16.75
C LYS A 164 -17.23 5.65 16.51
N PHE A 165 -17.48 6.60 15.63
CA PHE A 165 -18.82 7.07 15.26
C PHE A 165 -19.35 6.43 13.98
N SER A 166 -18.80 5.29 13.58
CA SER A 166 -19.13 4.57 12.33
C SER A 166 -20.63 4.36 12.13
N ARG A 167 -21.35 3.94 13.18
CA ARG A 167 -22.80 3.70 13.11
C ARG A 167 -23.59 5.01 12.91
N GLN A 168 -23.21 6.07 13.59
CA GLN A 168 -23.87 7.38 13.46
C GLN A 168 -23.61 7.98 12.06
N ILE A 169 -22.38 7.87 11.57
CA ILE A 169 -22.02 8.32 10.22
C ILE A 169 -22.77 7.53 9.17
N ALA A 170 -22.77 6.20 9.25
CA ALA A 170 -23.49 5.36 8.32
C ALA A 170 -25.01 5.64 8.32
N HIS A 171 -25.61 5.83 9.50
CA HIS A 171 -27.02 6.23 9.61
C HIS A 171 -27.27 7.57 8.90
N ARG A 172 -26.46 8.58 9.14
CA ARG A 172 -26.60 9.89 8.49
C ARG A 172 -26.41 9.83 6.97
N ILE A 173 -25.48 9.04 6.48
CA ILE A 173 -25.29 8.79 5.03
C ILE A 173 -26.57 8.22 4.44
N VAL A 174 -27.11 7.15 5.04
CA VAL A 174 -28.33 6.47 4.54
C VAL A 174 -29.53 7.38 4.58
N GLU A 175 -29.72 8.19 5.62
CA GLU A 175 -30.81 9.18 5.66
C GLU A 175 -30.64 10.25 4.59
N ARG A 176 -29.45 10.86 4.48
CA ARG A 176 -29.23 11.95 3.55
C ARG A 176 -29.39 11.55 2.08
N ARG A 177 -28.96 10.36 1.70
CA ARG A 177 -29.06 9.88 0.31
C ARG A 177 -30.49 9.53 -0.14
N LYS A 178 -31.47 9.43 0.79
CA LYS A 178 -32.89 9.28 0.44
C LYS A 178 -33.44 10.49 -0.32
N ASP A 179 -32.94 11.69 0.00
CA ASP A 179 -33.39 12.93 -0.65
C ASP A 179 -32.69 13.13 -1.98
N LYS A 180 -31.37 12.96 -2.00
CA LYS A 180 -30.52 13.03 -3.21
C LYS A 180 -29.24 12.24 -3.02
N PRO A 181 -28.66 11.67 -4.08
CA PRO A 181 -27.36 11.02 -4.00
C PRO A 181 -26.28 11.96 -3.45
N ILE A 182 -25.35 11.41 -2.67
CA ILE A 182 -24.15 12.12 -2.16
C ILE A 182 -23.09 12.00 -3.24
N VAL A 183 -22.77 13.11 -3.88
CA VAL A 183 -21.92 13.13 -5.09
C VAL A 183 -20.48 13.55 -4.78
N THR A 184 -20.32 14.51 -3.86
CA THR A 184 -19.03 15.18 -3.67
C THR A 184 -18.40 14.88 -2.32
N THR A 185 -17.09 15.05 -2.28
CA THR A 185 -16.28 14.94 -1.05
C THR A 185 -16.76 15.88 0.04
N PHE A 186 -17.16 17.13 -0.30
CA PHE A 186 -17.62 18.10 0.69
C PHE A 186 -19.01 17.74 1.25
N GLU A 187 -19.93 17.23 0.42
CA GLU A 187 -21.21 16.72 0.91
C GLU A 187 -20.99 15.60 1.95
N LEU A 188 -20.07 14.67 1.67
CA LEU A 188 -19.72 13.61 2.61
C LEU A 188 -19.05 14.15 3.87
N VAL A 189 -18.12 15.11 3.74
CA VAL A 189 -17.46 15.78 4.89
C VAL A 189 -18.49 16.42 5.83
N ASP A 190 -19.50 17.10 5.29
CA ASP A 190 -20.52 17.77 6.08
C ASP A 190 -21.42 16.74 6.81
N ILE A 191 -21.79 15.66 6.16
CA ILE A 191 -22.52 14.54 6.78
C ILE A 191 -21.72 13.92 7.94
N ILE A 192 -20.42 13.70 7.76
CA ILE A 192 -19.53 13.17 8.80
C ILE A 192 -19.46 14.14 9.97
N LYS A 193 -19.30 15.45 9.72
CA LYS A 193 -19.28 16.48 10.77
C LYS A 193 -20.59 16.54 11.55
N GLU A 194 -21.73 16.43 10.89
CA GLU A 194 -23.04 16.40 11.54
C GLU A 194 -23.20 15.16 12.44
N ALA A 195 -22.68 14.01 12.01
CA ALA A 195 -22.79 12.77 12.76
C ALA A 195 -21.88 12.69 13.99
N ILE A 196 -20.73 13.37 13.97
CA ILE A 196 -19.75 13.37 15.06
C ILE A 196 -20.08 14.48 16.07
N PRO A 197 -20.24 14.17 17.37
CA PRO A 197 -20.51 15.18 18.39
C PRO A 197 -19.45 16.30 18.44
N ALA A 198 -19.88 17.53 18.73
CA ALA A 198 -19.02 18.72 18.71
C ALA A 198 -17.76 18.58 19.60
N TYR A 199 -17.90 17.96 20.78
CA TYR A 199 -16.77 17.73 21.67
C TYR A 199 -15.70 16.82 21.05
N ALA A 200 -16.10 15.79 20.30
CA ALA A 200 -15.18 14.85 19.66
C ALA A 200 -14.47 15.46 18.43
N ARG A 201 -15.10 16.45 17.78
CA ARG A 201 -14.50 17.18 16.65
C ARG A 201 -13.43 18.20 17.06
N ARG A 202 -13.39 18.59 18.34
CA ARG A 202 -12.41 19.56 18.86
C ARG A 202 -11.07 18.94 19.22
N THR A 203 -11.02 17.62 19.37
CA THR A 203 -9.83 16.86 19.72
C THR A 203 -9.41 15.97 18.57
N GLY A 204 -8.13 16.03 18.17
CA GLY A 204 -7.60 15.20 17.09
C GLY A 204 -7.48 15.92 15.75
N GLY A 205 -7.31 15.14 14.68
CA GLY A 205 -7.21 15.65 13.31
C GLY A 205 -8.57 15.96 12.67
N HIS A 206 -8.57 16.17 11.36
CA HIS A 206 -9.81 16.44 10.61
C HIS A 206 -10.84 15.30 10.80
N PRO A 207 -12.11 15.60 11.14
CA PRO A 207 -13.12 14.58 11.48
C PRO A 207 -13.39 13.56 10.37
N ALA A 208 -13.26 13.95 9.11
CA ALA A 208 -13.45 13.03 7.98
C ALA A 208 -12.23 12.13 7.68
N LYS A 209 -11.06 12.35 8.32
CA LYS A 209 -9.82 11.63 7.98
C LYS A 209 -9.99 10.11 8.00
N LYS A 210 -10.58 9.59 9.08
CA LYS A 210 -10.77 8.15 9.27
C LYS A 210 -11.78 7.55 8.30
N SER A 211 -12.88 8.26 8.06
CA SER A 211 -13.93 7.82 7.15
C SER A 211 -13.44 7.80 5.69
N PHE A 212 -12.68 8.81 5.26
CA PHE A 212 -12.07 8.83 3.92
C PHE A 212 -11.04 7.71 3.75
N GLN A 213 -10.21 7.49 4.77
CA GLN A 213 -9.28 6.34 4.76
C GLN A 213 -10.03 5.02 4.63
N ALA A 214 -11.10 4.80 5.41
CA ALA A 214 -11.87 3.57 5.39
C ALA A 214 -12.53 3.31 4.02
N LEU A 215 -13.12 4.35 3.42
CA LEU A 215 -13.73 4.24 2.09
C LEU A 215 -12.67 3.94 1.03
N ARG A 216 -11.52 4.62 1.07
CA ARG A 216 -10.40 4.36 0.16
C ARG A 216 -9.95 2.91 0.21
N VAL A 217 -9.71 2.41 1.43
CA VAL A 217 -9.30 1.00 1.65
C VAL A 217 -10.35 0.03 1.10
N ALA A 218 -11.64 0.34 1.29
CA ALA A 218 -12.73 -0.50 0.79
C ALA A 218 -12.84 -0.46 -0.74
N VAL A 219 -12.74 0.72 -1.36
CA VAL A 219 -12.80 0.90 -2.82
C VAL A 219 -11.69 0.13 -3.52
N ASN A 220 -10.48 0.14 -2.96
CA ASN A 220 -9.30 -0.45 -3.59
C ASN A 220 -8.93 -1.84 -3.03
N HIS A 221 -9.72 -2.42 -2.14
CA HIS A 221 -9.48 -3.71 -1.49
C HIS A 221 -8.07 -3.85 -0.87
N GLU A 222 -7.51 -2.73 -0.39
CA GLU A 222 -6.08 -2.59 -0.05
C GLU A 222 -5.56 -3.67 0.90
N LEU A 223 -6.35 -4.03 1.93
CA LEU A 223 -5.91 -4.99 2.95
C LEU A 223 -5.96 -6.45 2.47
N ASP A 224 -6.96 -6.81 1.68
CA ASP A 224 -7.12 -8.18 1.15
C ASP A 224 -6.04 -8.45 0.09
N VAL A 225 -5.82 -7.47 -0.79
CA VAL A 225 -4.77 -7.52 -1.81
C VAL A 225 -3.38 -7.58 -1.17
N LEU A 226 -3.14 -6.78 -0.13
CA LEU A 226 -1.87 -6.83 0.62
C LEU A 226 -1.62 -8.21 1.21
N GLN A 227 -2.63 -8.81 1.84
CA GLN A 227 -2.49 -10.14 2.44
C GLN A 227 -2.14 -11.20 1.39
N ALA A 228 -2.88 -11.23 0.28
CA ALA A 228 -2.64 -12.19 -0.80
C ALA A 228 -1.25 -12.02 -1.43
N SER A 229 -0.90 -10.78 -1.77
CA SER A 229 0.39 -10.45 -2.39
C SER A 229 1.60 -10.77 -1.49
N LEU A 230 1.50 -10.55 -0.18
CA LEU A 230 2.58 -10.90 0.74
C LEU A 230 2.82 -12.42 0.80
N GLU A 231 1.76 -13.22 0.77
CA GLU A 231 1.88 -14.68 0.76
C GLU A 231 2.49 -15.17 -0.58
N GLU A 232 2.10 -14.57 -1.71
CA GLU A 232 2.74 -14.82 -3.01
C GLU A 232 4.21 -14.42 -3.02
N ALA A 233 4.53 -13.21 -2.56
CA ALA A 233 5.91 -12.71 -2.51
C ALA A 233 6.82 -13.63 -1.70
N ILE A 234 6.36 -14.10 -0.52
CA ILE A 234 7.12 -15.04 0.30
C ILE A 234 7.35 -16.35 -0.43
N ARG A 235 6.38 -16.83 -1.22
CA ARG A 235 6.49 -18.08 -1.99
C ARG A 235 7.55 -17.97 -3.08
N ILE A 236 7.52 -16.89 -3.86
CA ILE A 236 8.40 -16.68 -5.01
C ILE A 236 9.78 -16.10 -4.66
N LEU A 237 10.01 -15.65 -3.44
CA LEU A 237 11.34 -15.23 -3.00
C LEU A 237 12.31 -16.41 -3.06
N ARG A 238 13.49 -16.20 -3.68
CA ARG A 238 14.61 -17.14 -3.63
C ARG A 238 15.21 -17.20 -2.23
N PRO A 239 15.86 -18.30 -1.82
CA PRO A 239 16.64 -18.36 -0.60
C PRO A 239 17.65 -17.21 -0.51
N GLY A 240 17.69 -16.49 0.62
CA GLY A 240 18.49 -15.28 0.81
C GLY A 240 17.88 -14.01 0.21
N GLY A 241 16.76 -14.12 -0.53
CA GLY A 241 15.99 -12.97 -1.01
C GLY A 241 15.26 -12.25 0.14
N ARG A 242 14.97 -10.97 -0.03
CA ARG A 242 14.40 -10.13 1.04
C ARG A 242 13.12 -9.43 0.63
N ILE A 243 12.25 -9.26 1.63
CA ILE A 243 11.01 -8.50 1.52
C ILE A 243 11.04 -7.33 2.49
N SER A 244 10.81 -6.11 1.98
CA SER A 244 10.73 -4.86 2.75
C SER A 244 9.34 -4.26 2.59
N VAL A 245 8.64 -3.97 3.69
CA VAL A 245 7.27 -3.44 3.66
C VAL A 245 7.16 -2.20 4.52
N ILE A 246 6.87 -1.05 3.89
CA ILE A 246 6.52 0.20 4.56
C ILE A 246 5.00 0.24 4.71
N THR A 247 4.53 0.45 5.93
CA THR A 247 3.12 0.62 6.28
C THR A 247 2.88 1.97 6.92
N PHE A 248 1.71 2.59 6.67
CA PHE A 248 1.33 3.89 7.24
C PHE A 248 0.14 3.77 8.19
N GLN A 249 -0.52 2.61 8.19
CA GLN A 249 -1.71 2.35 8.97
C GLN A 249 -1.51 1.15 9.90
N SER A 250 -2.23 1.18 11.03
CA SER A 250 -2.19 0.08 12.01
C SER A 250 -2.68 -1.25 11.45
N HIS A 251 -3.65 -1.21 10.54
CA HIS A 251 -4.22 -2.42 9.91
C HIS A 251 -3.21 -3.09 8.97
N GLU A 252 -2.53 -2.32 8.14
CA GLU A 252 -1.43 -2.81 7.29
C GLU A 252 -0.32 -3.43 8.14
N ASP A 253 0.17 -2.72 9.16
CA ASP A 253 1.24 -3.20 10.06
C ASP A 253 0.87 -4.50 10.79
N LYS A 254 -0.42 -4.65 11.18
CA LYS A 254 -0.93 -5.90 11.79
C LYS A 254 -0.89 -7.07 10.81
N ILE A 255 -1.27 -6.86 9.54
CA ILE A 255 -1.25 -7.90 8.50
C ILE A 255 0.20 -8.33 8.25
N VAL A 256 1.10 -7.39 7.98
CA VAL A 256 2.52 -7.70 7.74
C VAL A 256 3.13 -8.45 8.93
N LYS A 257 2.92 -7.96 10.15
CA LYS A 257 3.40 -8.60 11.36
C LYS A 257 2.86 -10.03 11.51
N LYS A 258 1.55 -10.24 11.25
CA LYS A 258 0.92 -11.56 11.36
C LYS A 258 1.50 -12.54 10.35
N ILE A 259 1.65 -12.11 9.09
CA ILE A 259 2.18 -12.95 8.01
C ILE A 259 3.66 -13.27 8.27
N PHE A 260 4.49 -12.27 8.56
CA PHE A 260 5.90 -12.49 8.83
C PHE A 260 6.10 -13.42 10.03
N LYS A 261 5.27 -13.28 11.08
CA LYS A 261 5.28 -14.18 12.24
C LYS A 261 4.94 -15.62 11.82
N LYS A 262 3.86 -15.81 11.05
CA LYS A 262 3.42 -17.13 10.55
C LYS A 262 4.55 -17.88 9.87
N TYR A 263 5.35 -17.20 9.05
CA TYR A 263 6.43 -17.82 8.28
C TYR A 263 7.79 -17.84 8.98
N SER A 264 7.96 -17.13 10.11
CA SER A 264 9.22 -17.06 10.86
C SER A 264 9.22 -17.84 12.18
N GLU A 265 8.08 -18.29 12.64
CA GLU A 265 7.95 -19.07 13.87
C GLU A 265 7.55 -20.50 13.56
N VAL A 266 8.05 -21.44 14.38
CA VAL A 266 7.67 -22.85 14.31
C VAL A 266 6.55 -23.10 15.30
N GLU A 267 5.40 -23.54 14.81
CA GLU A 267 4.32 -24.03 15.66
C GLU A 267 4.42 -25.57 15.78
N VAL A 268 5.21 -26.08 16.74
CA VAL A 268 5.30 -27.52 16.99
C VAL A 268 4.42 -27.90 18.18
N PRO A 269 3.64 -28.97 18.07
CA PRO A 269 2.95 -29.56 19.22
C PRO A 269 3.93 -29.91 20.35
N ARG A 270 3.53 -29.69 21.60
CA ARG A 270 4.35 -30.04 22.75
C ARG A 270 4.65 -31.55 22.74
N GLY A 271 5.93 -31.91 22.89
CA GLY A 271 6.39 -33.29 22.93
C GLY A 271 6.89 -33.87 21.60
N MET A 272 6.93 -33.07 20.53
CA MET A 272 7.51 -33.49 19.25
C MET A 272 9.05 -33.47 19.36
N PRO A 273 9.75 -34.61 19.13
CA PRO A 273 11.20 -34.72 19.37
C PRO A 273 12.07 -34.04 18.30
N PHE A 274 11.49 -33.73 17.14
CA PHE A 274 12.14 -32.98 16.04
C PHE A 274 11.10 -32.17 15.28
N VAL A 275 11.54 -31.12 14.62
CA VAL A 275 10.71 -30.28 13.74
C VAL A 275 10.77 -30.84 12.32
N PRO A 276 9.66 -31.33 11.76
CA PRO A 276 9.59 -31.73 10.34
C PRO A 276 10.01 -30.58 9.41
N ASP A 277 10.54 -30.92 8.22
CA ASP A 277 11.04 -29.91 7.29
C ASP A 277 9.94 -28.96 6.78
N ASP A 278 8.73 -29.45 6.63
CA ASP A 278 7.53 -28.68 6.23
C ASP A 278 7.03 -27.73 7.32
N MET A 279 7.48 -27.90 8.56
CA MET A 279 7.18 -27.00 9.71
C MET A 279 8.33 -26.05 10.04
N LYS A 280 9.45 -26.11 9.33
CA LYS A 280 10.57 -25.19 9.55
C LYS A 280 10.20 -23.76 9.11
N PRO A 281 10.74 -22.74 9.79
CA PRO A 281 10.54 -21.37 9.35
C PRO A 281 11.06 -21.18 7.93
N THR A 282 10.31 -20.48 7.10
CA THR A 282 10.72 -20.12 5.74
C THR A 282 11.20 -18.67 5.65
N LEU A 283 11.00 -17.89 6.72
CA LEU A 283 11.49 -16.52 6.86
C LEU A 283 12.32 -16.36 8.12
N ARG A 284 13.27 -15.45 8.06
CA ARG A 284 13.97 -14.86 9.20
C ARG A 284 13.62 -13.37 9.28
N LEU A 285 13.14 -12.90 10.42
CA LEU A 285 12.91 -11.48 10.64
C LEU A 285 14.25 -10.74 10.78
N GLU A 286 14.49 -9.77 9.94
CA GLU A 286 15.69 -8.91 10.05
C GLU A 286 15.52 -7.87 11.18
N ASN A 287 14.28 -7.47 11.47
CA ASN A 287 13.96 -6.56 12.55
C ASN A 287 12.71 -7.03 13.33
N ARG A 288 12.84 -7.20 14.65
CA ARG A 288 11.69 -7.53 15.53
C ARG A 288 10.77 -6.34 15.77
N LYS A 289 11.35 -5.14 15.94
CA LYS A 289 10.61 -3.87 16.02
C LYS A 289 10.63 -3.21 14.64
N PRO A 290 9.57 -2.52 14.22
CA PRO A 290 9.62 -1.81 12.95
C PRO A 290 10.70 -0.73 12.99
N ILE A 291 11.36 -0.53 11.86
CA ILE A 291 12.21 0.65 11.62
C ILE A 291 11.28 1.83 11.39
N THR A 292 11.56 2.96 12.00
CA THR A 292 10.81 4.22 11.86
C THR A 292 11.73 5.31 11.36
N ALA A 293 11.15 6.36 10.80
CA ALA A 293 11.90 7.48 10.25
C ALA A 293 12.81 8.14 11.29
N SER A 294 13.98 8.60 10.84
CA SER A 294 14.93 9.37 11.65
C SER A 294 14.35 10.74 12.02
N THR A 295 14.89 11.38 13.06
CA THR A 295 14.48 12.74 13.45
C THR A 295 14.59 13.72 12.27
N SER A 296 15.67 13.64 11.51
CA SER A 296 15.88 14.48 10.33
C SER A 296 14.81 14.25 9.24
N GLU A 297 14.41 13.00 9.03
CA GLU A 297 13.34 12.71 8.07
C GLU A 297 11.98 13.20 8.56
N LEU A 298 11.68 13.03 9.85
CA LEU A 298 10.43 13.52 10.46
C LEU A 298 10.26 15.04 10.32
N GLU A 299 11.34 15.80 10.43
CA GLU A 299 11.35 17.25 10.27
C GLU A 299 11.12 17.68 8.81
N ASN A 300 11.61 16.91 7.84
CA ASN A 300 11.58 17.28 6.43
C ASN A 300 10.49 16.59 5.60
N ASN A 301 9.91 15.48 6.11
CA ASN A 301 8.91 14.68 5.41
C ASN A 301 7.73 14.34 6.32
N ASN A 302 6.68 15.15 6.29
CA ASN A 302 5.50 14.96 7.14
C ASN A 302 4.78 13.61 6.95
N ARG A 303 5.02 12.89 5.84
CA ARG A 303 4.44 11.58 5.56
C ARG A 303 5.11 10.46 6.34
N SER A 304 6.35 10.66 6.78
CA SER A 304 7.15 9.64 7.50
C SER A 304 6.69 9.41 8.95
N HIS A 305 5.87 10.30 9.52
CA HIS A 305 5.46 10.23 10.95
C HIS A 305 4.76 8.92 11.34
N SER A 306 4.00 8.32 10.44
CA SER A 306 3.29 7.06 10.70
C SER A 306 3.96 5.84 10.07
N ALA A 307 5.04 6.05 9.33
CA ALA A 307 5.73 5.00 8.59
C ALA A 307 6.38 3.97 9.51
N LYS A 308 6.24 2.70 9.15
CA LYS A 308 6.88 1.55 9.82
C LYS A 308 7.38 0.60 8.76
N LEU A 309 8.69 0.35 8.77
CA LEU A 309 9.31 -0.62 7.86
C LEU A 309 9.52 -1.95 8.59
N ARG A 310 9.07 -3.03 7.96
CA ARG A 310 9.39 -4.41 8.37
C ARG A 310 10.13 -5.13 7.26
N VAL A 311 11.15 -5.88 7.67
CA VAL A 311 12.03 -6.61 6.74
C VAL A 311 12.14 -8.07 7.18
N ALA A 312 12.07 -8.98 6.20
CA ALA A 312 12.33 -10.39 6.39
C ALA A 312 13.17 -10.95 5.25
N GLU A 313 13.92 -12.02 5.53
CA GLU A 313 14.75 -12.73 4.57
C GLU A 313 14.22 -14.17 4.42
N LYS A 314 14.18 -14.66 3.19
CA LYS A 314 13.86 -16.05 2.87
C LYS A 314 15.00 -16.98 3.30
N LEU A 315 14.66 -18.07 4.02
CA LEU A 315 15.62 -19.09 4.47
C LEU A 315 15.85 -20.16 3.39
#